data_914fdcd2c50a71eebc03c8c4f8eb8bab
#
_entry.id   914fdcd2c50a71eebc03c8c4f8eb8bab
#
_cell.length_a   1.000
_cell.length_b   1.000
_cell.length_c   1.000
_cell.angle_alpha   90.00
_cell.angle_beta   90.00
_cell.angle_gamma   90.00
#
_symmetry.space_group_name_H-M   'P 1'
#
loop_
_entity.id
_entity.type
_entity.pdbx_description
1 polymer ?
#
loop_
_entity_poly.entity_id
_entity_poly.type
_entity_poly.pdbx_seq_one_letter_code
_entity_poly.pdbx_strand_id
1 'polypeptide(L)'
;RQMCIRDRDNVIDLTMLYLRLIFAGVPIIAAYNIFAAILRALGNSRSPLIAMTVAAVINVGLDLLFVAVFGWGVAGAAIATVIAQGFSALYCLLVLRKIRDIRLEKEDFYRQPSMSLRLLKLGTPLAIQNVIISVGGLTVQYVINGFGFLFVAGFTATNKLYGILEMAAVSYGYAITTYVGQNLGAKK
;
A
#
# COMPACT_ATOMS: atom_id res chain seq x y z
N ARG A 1 -12.18 36.42 5.47
CA ARG A 1 -13.16 35.32 5.25
C ARG A 1 -13.24 34.87 3.79
N GLN A 2 -13.15 35.78 2.79
CA GLN A 2 -13.19 35.40 1.36
C GLN A 2 -11.93 34.65 0.90
N MET A 3 -10.75 34.94 1.46
CA MET A 3 -9.50 34.26 1.12
C MET A 3 -9.52 32.77 1.51
N CYS A 4 -10.11 32.42 2.65
CA CYS A 4 -10.23 31.01 3.11
C CYS A 4 -11.18 30.15 2.25
N ILE A 5 -12.18 30.74 1.60
CA ILE A 5 -13.14 29.99 0.76
C ILE A 5 -12.51 29.64 -0.58
N ARG A 6 -11.79 30.59 -1.19
CA ARG A 6 -11.10 30.40 -2.48
C ARG A 6 -9.93 29.42 -2.39
N ASP A 7 -9.19 29.42 -1.28
CA ASP A 7 -8.15 28.42 -1.01
C ASP A 7 -8.74 27.02 -0.83
N ARG A 8 -9.92 26.91 -0.23
CA ARG A 8 -10.59 25.62 -0.02
C ARG A 8 -10.99 24.95 -1.34
N ASP A 9 -11.50 25.70 -2.29
CA ASP A 9 -11.94 25.16 -3.58
C ASP A 9 -10.73 24.67 -4.40
N ASN A 10 -9.64 25.43 -4.44
CA ASN A 10 -8.39 25.01 -5.08
C ASN A 10 -7.79 23.75 -4.45
N VAL A 11 -7.85 23.62 -3.12
CA VAL A 11 -7.36 22.41 -2.41
C VAL A 11 -8.24 21.20 -2.71
N ILE A 12 -9.55 21.38 -2.84
CA ILE A 12 -10.48 20.29 -3.18
C ILE A 12 -10.18 19.77 -4.57
N ASP A 13 -10.02 20.64 -5.56
CA ASP A 13 -9.73 20.24 -6.95
C ASP A 13 -8.40 19.49 -7.07
N LEU A 14 -7.35 19.98 -6.39
CA LEU A 14 -6.06 19.29 -6.33
C LEU A 14 -6.15 17.93 -5.63
N THR A 15 -6.93 17.85 -4.56
CA THR A 15 -7.16 16.60 -3.82
C THR A 15 -7.92 15.59 -4.68
N MET A 16 -8.95 16.05 -5.39
CA MET A 16 -9.72 15.20 -6.30
C MET A 16 -8.86 14.68 -7.45
N LEU A 17 -8.00 15.53 -8.03
CA LEU A 17 -7.05 15.11 -9.08
C LEU A 17 -6.09 14.05 -8.55
N TYR A 18 -5.49 14.27 -7.37
CA TYR A 18 -4.62 13.32 -6.70
C TYR A 18 -5.30 11.97 -6.49
N LEU A 19 -6.50 11.98 -5.90
CA LEU A 19 -7.26 10.78 -5.64
C LEU A 19 -7.60 10.02 -6.93
N ARG A 20 -8.03 10.72 -7.99
CA ARG A 20 -8.32 10.08 -9.29
C ARG A 20 -7.09 9.37 -9.86
N LEU A 21 -5.91 10.00 -9.79
CA LEU A 21 -4.67 9.40 -10.27
C LEU A 21 -4.25 8.19 -9.43
N ILE A 22 -4.35 8.29 -8.11
CA ILE A 22 -4.07 7.16 -7.22
C ILE A 22 -5.07 6.01 -7.43
N PHE A 23 -6.36 6.31 -7.57
CA PHE A 23 -7.37 5.27 -7.86
C PHE A 23 -7.13 4.60 -9.21
N ALA A 24 -6.71 5.33 -10.23
CA ALA A 24 -6.30 4.73 -11.51
C ALA A 24 -5.07 3.83 -11.34
N GLY A 25 -4.19 4.12 -10.38
CA GLY A 25 -3.02 3.31 -10.02
C GLY A 25 -3.31 2.10 -9.13
N VAL A 26 -4.51 1.99 -8.53
CA VAL A 26 -4.88 0.88 -7.62
C VAL A 26 -4.61 -0.51 -8.20
N PRO A 27 -4.89 -0.82 -9.48
CA PRO A 27 -4.56 -2.13 -10.04
C PRO A 27 -3.06 -2.46 -9.97
N ILE A 28 -2.19 -1.47 -10.18
CA ILE A 28 -0.74 -1.63 -10.12
C ILE A 28 -0.30 -1.88 -8.68
N ILE A 29 -0.84 -1.10 -7.74
CA ILE A 29 -0.57 -1.24 -6.31
C ILE A 29 -1.04 -2.62 -5.82
N ALA A 30 -2.23 -3.06 -6.24
CA ALA A 30 -2.76 -4.38 -5.92
C ALA A 30 -1.87 -5.51 -6.47
N ALA A 31 -1.41 -5.39 -7.73
CA ALA A 31 -0.49 -6.35 -8.32
C ALA A 31 0.82 -6.48 -7.53
N TYR A 32 1.43 -5.35 -7.14
CA TYR A 32 2.59 -5.37 -6.26
C TYR A 32 2.31 -6.11 -4.95
N ASN A 33 1.20 -5.78 -4.27
CA ASN A 33 0.85 -6.40 -2.99
C ASN A 33 0.64 -7.92 -3.11
N ILE A 34 -0.01 -8.37 -4.19
CA ILE A 34 -0.20 -9.80 -4.48
C ILE A 34 1.14 -10.49 -4.70
N PHE A 35 1.99 -9.98 -5.58
CA PHE A 35 3.30 -10.57 -5.86
C PHE A 35 4.21 -10.58 -4.63
N ALA A 36 4.22 -9.50 -3.86
CA ALA A 36 4.98 -9.42 -2.62
C ALA A 36 4.47 -10.39 -1.55
N ALA A 37 3.15 -10.59 -1.44
CA ALA A 37 2.55 -11.57 -0.53
C ALA A 37 2.92 -13.01 -0.92
N ILE A 38 2.88 -13.35 -2.22
CA ILE A 38 3.30 -14.66 -2.72
C ILE A 38 4.79 -14.90 -2.41
N LEU A 39 5.67 -13.93 -2.71
CA LEU A 39 7.10 -14.05 -2.42
C LEU A 39 7.37 -14.26 -0.93
N ARG A 40 6.67 -13.52 -0.05
CA ARG A 40 6.79 -13.69 1.40
C ARG A 40 6.29 -15.08 1.85
N ALA A 41 5.18 -15.55 1.32
CA ALA A 41 4.66 -16.89 1.61
C ALA A 41 5.63 -18.00 1.23
N LEU A 42 6.41 -17.81 0.17
CA LEU A 42 7.48 -18.71 -0.26
C LEU A 42 8.79 -18.58 0.56
N GLY A 43 8.79 -17.72 1.60
CA GLY A 43 9.96 -17.46 2.43
C GLY A 43 10.95 -16.44 1.87
N ASN A 44 10.67 -15.87 0.69
CA ASN A 44 11.52 -14.83 0.08
C ASN A 44 11.03 -13.44 0.48
N SER A 45 11.37 -12.98 1.68
CA SER A 45 11.05 -11.62 2.15
C SER A 45 12.05 -10.57 1.67
N ARG A 46 13.23 -10.98 1.18
CA ARG A 46 14.28 -10.06 0.71
C ARG A 46 13.89 -9.35 -0.59
N SER A 47 13.32 -10.07 -1.54
CA SER A 47 12.97 -9.49 -2.84
C SER A 47 11.91 -8.40 -2.75
N PRO A 48 10.79 -8.55 -2.02
CA PRO A 48 9.84 -7.45 -1.80
C PRO A 48 10.47 -6.24 -1.08
N LEU A 49 11.39 -6.47 -0.14
CA LEU A 49 12.09 -5.40 0.54
C LEU A 49 12.98 -4.59 -0.43
N ILE A 50 13.76 -5.27 -1.25
CA ILE A 50 14.59 -4.62 -2.28
C ILE A 50 13.70 -3.86 -3.26
N ALA A 51 12.59 -4.45 -3.71
CA ALA A 51 11.63 -3.80 -4.59
C ALA A 51 11.13 -2.47 -4.00
N MET A 52 10.70 -2.47 -2.74
CA MET A 52 10.22 -1.26 -2.05
C MET A 52 11.33 -0.23 -1.88
N THR A 53 12.54 -0.64 -1.50
CA THR A 53 13.66 0.28 -1.31
C THR A 53 14.03 0.97 -2.62
N VAL A 54 14.15 0.21 -3.70
CA VAL A 54 14.42 0.76 -5.03
C VAL A 54 13.30 1.68 -5.50
N ALA A 55 12.04 1.28 -5.29
CA ALA A 55 10.89 2.11 -5.65
C ALA A 55 10.85 3.42 -4.83
N ALA A 56 11.23 3.40 -3.56
CA ALA A 56 11.31 4.62 -2.76
C ALA A 56 12.36 5.61 -3.33
N VAL A 57 13.52 5.12 -3.75
CA VAL A 57 14.54 5.94 -4.39
C VAL A 57 14.04 6.49 -5.73
N ILE A 58 13.42 5.65 -6.56
CA ILE A 58 12.82 6.06 -7.84
C ILE A 58 11.71 7.10 -7.59
N ASN A 59 10.86 6.89 -6.60
CA ASN A 59 9.79 7.83 -6.26
C ASN A 59 10.34 9.21 -5.91
N VAL A 60 11.34 9.28 -5.01
CA VAL A 60 11.99 10.56 -4.65
C VAL A 60 12.60 11.24 -5.88
N GLY A 61 13.26 10.49 -6.75
CA GLY A 61 13.83 11.03 -7.99
C GLY A 61 12.77 11.56 -8.95
N LEU A 62 11.67 10.82 -9.13
CA LEU A 62 10.56 11.24 -9.98
C LEU A 62 9.76 12.39 -9.36
N ASP A 63 9.60 12.44 -8.04
CA ASP A 63 8.97 13.57 -7.35
C ASP A 63 9.75 14.85 -7.60
N LEU A 64 11.06 14.83 -7.45
CA LEU A 64 11.91 15.98 -7.75
C LEU A 64 11.80 16.39 -9.23
N LEU A 65 11.79 15.42 -10.14
CA LEU A 65 11.67 15.69 -11.57
C LEU A 65 10.30 16.28 -11.93
N PHE A 66 9.22 15.66 -11.49
CA PHE A 66 7.86 16.06 -11.91
C PHE A 66 7.37 17.30 -11.17
N VAL A 67 7.72 17.42 -9.87
CA VAL A 67 7.27 18.57 -9.06
C VAL A 67 8.20 19.76 -9.21
N ALA A 68 9.53 19.58 -9.08
CA ALA A 68 10.48 20.67 -9.06
C ALA A 68 10.88 21.13 -10.49
N VAL A 69 11.11 20.20 -11.44
CA VAL A 69 11.58 20.54 -12.78
C VAL A 69 10.40 20.81 -13.72
N PHE A 70 9.40 19.91 -13.76
CA PHE A 70 8.26 20.07 -14.69
C PHE A 70 7.12 20.92 -14.11
N GLY A 71 7.13 21.21 -12.80
CA GLY A 71 6.11 22.05 -12.18
C GLY A 71 4.71 21.42 -12.12
N TRP A 72 4.59 20.09 -12.25
CA TRP A 72 3.29 19.38 -12.26
C TRP A 72 2.62 19.33 -10.88
N GLY A 73 3.27 19.81 -9.83
CA GLY A 73 2.70 19.89 -8.48
C GLY A 73 2.17 18.56 -7.98
N VAL A 74 0.95 18.57 -7.46
CA VAL A 74 0.30 17.40 -6.85
C VAL A 74 0.08 16.24 -7.82
N ALA A 75 -0.22 16.54 -9.11
CA ALA A 75 -0.36 15.51 -10.13
C ALA A 75 0.96 14.78 -10.39
N GLY A 76 2.08 15.51 -10.40
CA GLY A 76 3.41 14.92 -10.56
C GLY A 76 3.73 13.92 -9.44
N ALA A 77 3.45 14.27 -8.19
CA ALA A 77 3.66 13.38 -7.05
C ALA A 77 2.78 12.11 -7.12
N ALA A 78 1.52 12.25 -7.54
CA ALA A 78 0.65 11.08 -7.72
C ALA A 78 1.18 10.13 -8.80
N ILE A 79 1.59 10.67 -9.95
CA ILE A 79 2.13 9.89 -11.07
C ILE A 79 3.45 9.23 -10.68
N ALA A 80 4.35 9.95 -10.01
CA ALA A 80 5.61 9.40 -9.52
C ALA A 80 5.40 8.19 -8.60
N THR A 81 4.41 8.29 -7.69
CA THR A 81 4.03 7.20 -6.79
C THR A 81 3.54 5.97 -7.57
N VAL A 82 2.65 6.15 -8.54
CA VAL A 82 2.12 5.04 -9.36
C VAL A 82 3.23 4.38 -10.18
N ILE A 83 4.12 5.17 -10.79
CA ILE A 83 5.26 4.65 -11.56
C ILE A 83 6.19 3.85 -10.65
N ALA A 84 6.57 4.38 -9.49
CA ALA A 84 7.43 3.69 -8.53
C ALA A 84 6.84 2.35 -8.06
N GLN A 85 5.53 2.30 -7.81
CA GLN A 85 4.81 1.06 -7.51
C GLN A 85 4.81 0.09 -8.68
N GLY A 86 4.71 0.60 -9.91
CA GLY A 86 4.83 -0.20 -11.14
C GLY A 86 6.18 -0.89 -11.25
N PHE A 87 7.28 -0.20 -10.95
CA PHE A 87 8.62 -0.79 -10.88
C PHE A 87 8.70 -1.89 -9.83
N SER A 88 8.13 -1.67 -8.63
CA SER A 88 8.08 -2.69 -7.58
C SER A 88 7.31 -3.94 -8.02
N ALA A 89 6.14 -3.75 -8.65
CA ALA A 89 5.32 -4.84 -9.15
C ALA A 89 6.07 -5.64 -10.23
N LEU A 90 6.69 -4.94 -11.18
CA LEU A 90 7.46 -5.57 -12.25
C LEU A 90 8.65 -6.36 -11.70
N TYR A 91 9.41 -5.79 -10.78
CA TYR A 91 10.53 -6.48 -10.14
C TYR A 91 10.07 -7.75 -9.42
N CYS A 92 9.03 -7.68 -8.59
CA CYS A 92 8.47 -8.84 -7.91
C CYS A 92 7.98 -9.91 -8.90
N LEU A 93 7.33 -9.51 -9.98
CA LEU A 93 6.89 -10.43 -11.04
C LEU A 93 8.07 -11.13 -11.73
N LEU A 94 9.16 -10.40 -12.03
CA LEU A 94 10.36 -10.98 -12.63
C LEU A 94 11.05 -11.97 -11.69
N VAL A 95 11.07 -11.69 -10.39
CA VAL A 95 11.60 -12.62 -9.38
C VAL A 95 10.72 -13.87 -9.30
N LEU A 96 9.39 -13.72 -9.27
CA LEU A 96 8.45 -14.85 -9.27
C LEU A 96 8.65 -15.76 -10.48
N ARG A 97 8.82 -15.18 -11.67
CA ARG A 97 9.07 -15.96 -12.91
C ARG A 97 10.38 -16.76 -12.90
N LYS A 98 11.36 -16.35 -12.09
CA LYS A 98 12.63 -17.08 -11.94
C LYS A 98 12.54 -18.27 -10.99
N ILE A 99 11.51 -18.35 -10.16
CA ILE A 99 11.31 -19.46 -9.23
C ILE A 99 10.75 -20.65 -10.02
N ARG A 100 11.56 -21.71 -10.14
CA ARG A 100 11.21 -22.90 -10.93
C ARG A 100 9.98 -23.65 -10.42
N ASP A 101 9.72 -23.57 -9.12
CA ASP A 101 8.61 -24.26 -8.45
C ASP A 101 7.24 -23.61 -8.71
N ILE A 102 7.22 -22.41 -9.36
CA ILE A 102 6.00 -21.71 -9.76
C ILE A 102 5.97 -21.59 -11.28
N ARG A 103 5.97 -22.71 -11.98
CA ARG A 103 5.61 -22.70 -13.40
C ARG A 103 4.10 -22.76 -13.48
N LEU A 104 3.50 -21.66 -13.91
CA LEU A 104 2.08 -21.65 -14.26
C LEU A 104 1.87 -22.55 -15.49
N GLU A 105 1.26 -23.69 -15.28
CA GLU A 105 0.81 -24.58 -16.33
C GLU A 105 -0.61 -24.17 -16.78
N LYS A 106 -1.02 -24.57 -17.99
CA LYS A 106 -2.38 -24.25 -18.47
C LYS A 106 -3.47 -24.80 -17.56
N GLU A 107 -3.17 -25.86 -16.83
CA GLU A 107 -4.06 -26.50 -15.87
C GLU A 107 -4.30 -25.66 -14.62
N ASP A 108 -3.36 -24.78 -14.22
CA ASP A 108 -3.50 -23.89 -13.07
C ASP A 108 -4.53 -22.77 -13.31
N PHE A 109 -4.86 -22.49 -14.57
CA PHE A 109 -5.90 -21.52 -14.93
C PHE A 109 -7.32 -22.07 -14.82
N TYR A 110 -7.49 -23.37 -14.53
CA TYR A 110 -8.82 -23.92 -14.25
C TYR A 110 -9.33 -23.40 -12.91
N ARG A 111 -10.52 -22.80 -12.96
CA ARG A 111 -11.19 -22.25 -11.78
C ARG A 111 -11.48 -23.36 -10.76
N GLN A 112 -10.84 -23.32 -9.62
CA GLN A 112 -11.11 -24.19 -8.47
C GLN A 112 -12.03 -23.45 -7.46
N PRO A 113 -13.36 -23.69 -7.52
CA PRO A 113 -14.31 -22.92 -6.69
C PRO A 113 -14.09 -23.12 -5.18
N SER A 114 -13.67 -24.33 -4.77
CA SER A 114 -13.36 -24.66 -3.38
C SER A 114 -12.19 -23.83 -2.83
N MET A 115 -11.14 -23.66 -3.62
CA MET A 115 -9.97 -22.87 -3.24
C MET A 115 -10.28 -21.38 -3.19
N SER A 116 -11.02 -20.88 -4.19
CA SER A 116 -11.47 -19.49 -4.24
C SER A 116 -12.36 -19.16 -3.04
N LEU A 117 -13.28 -20.06 -2.67
CA LEU A 117 -14.15 -19.86 -1.51
C LEU A 117 -13.36 -19.87 -0.19
N ARG A 118 -12.33 -20.71 -0.07
CA ARG A 118 -11.46 -20.73 1.10
C ARG A 118 -10.66 -19.45 1.24
N LEU A 119 -10.11 -18.92 0.15
CA LEU A 119 -9.40 -17.64 0.13
C LEU A 119 -10.34 -16.48 0.51
N LEU A 120 -11.56 -16.46 -0.01
CA LEU A 120 -12.57 -15.46 0.35
C LEU A 120 -12.93 -15.54 1.83
N LYS A 121 -13.17 -16.74 2.38
CA LYS A 121 -13.47 -16.93 3.81
C LYS A 121 -12.34 -16.44 4.72
N LEU A 122 -11.09 -16.58 4.31
CA LEU A 122 -9.92 -16.09 5.07
C LEU A 122 -9.69 -14.59 4.88
N GLY A 123 -9.87 -14.08 3.67
CA GLY A 123 -9.60 -12.68 3.33
C GLY A 123 -10.70 -11.71 3.76
N THR A 124 -11.97 -12.14 3.72
CA THR A 124 -13.10 -11.26 4.04
C THR A 124 -13.06 -10.69 5.47
N PRO A 125 -12.81 -11.49 6.53
CA PRO A 125 -12.69 -10.95 7.88
C PRO A 125 -11.56 -9.91 8.01
N LEU A 126 -10.40 -10.17 7.38
CA LEU A 126 -9.27 -9.23 7.36
C LEU A 126 -9.62 -7.94 6.62
N ALA A 127 -10.33 -8.04 5.50
CA ALA A 127 -10.80 -6.87 4.76
C ALA A 127 -11.77 -6.03 5.59
N ILE A 128 -12.74 -6.67 6.25
CA ILE A 128 -13.71 -5.99 7.13
C ILE A 128 -12.99 -5.33 8.30
N GLN A 129 -12.03 -6.01 8.94
CA GLN A 129 -11.22 -5.44 10.00
C GLN A 129 -10.50 -4.15 9.54
N ASN A 130 -9.86 -4.17 8.38
CA ASN A 130 -9.17 -2.99 7.83
C ASN A 130 -10.14 -1.85 7.52
N VAL A 131 -11.34 -2.15 7.01
CA VAL A 131 -12.38 -1.15 6.77
C VAL A 131 -12.83 -0.50 8.08
N ILE A 132 -13.09 -1.30 9.13
CA ILE A 132 -13.51 -0.79 10.45
C ILE A 132 -12.42 0.12 11.03
N ILE A 133 -11.15 -0.28 10.98
CA ILE A 133 -10.01 0.53 11.45
C ILE A 133 -9.94 1.84 10.67
N SER A 134 -10.09 1.80 9.35
CA SER A 134 -10.03 2.99 8.50
C SER A 134 -11.18 3.96 8.77
N VAL A 135 -12.41 3.44 8.91
CA VAL A 135 -13.59 4.27 9.27
C VAL A 135 -13.42 4.87 10.66
N GLY A 136 -12.94 4.08 11.63
CA GLY A 136 -12.60 4.57 12.97
C GLY A 136 -11.57 5.71 12.92
N GLY A 137 -10.51 5.56 12.13
CA GLY A 137 -9.49 6.59 11.93
C GLY A 137 -10.08 7.89 11.35
N LEU A 138 -10.95 7.78 10.34
CA LEU A 138 -11.65 8.95 9.77
C LEU A 138 -12.55 9.64 10.79
N THR A 139 -13.27 8.87 11.61
CA THR A 139 -14.14 9.41 12.67
C THR A 139 -13.32 10.16 13.72
N VAL A 140 -12.22 9.58 14.17
CA VAL A 140 -11.28 10.24 15.10
C VAL A 140 -10.72 11.51 14.49
N GLN A 141 -10.30 11.49 13.23
CA GLN A 141 -9.78 12.66 12.54
C GLN A 141 -10.82 13.77 12.42
N TYR A 142 -12.08 13.42 12.16
CA TYR A 142 -13.18 14.38 12.12
C TYR A 142 -13.36 15.10 13.47
N VAL A 143 -13.37 14.34 14.56
CA VAL A 143 -13.48 14.90 15.93
C VAL A 143 -12.28 15.79 16.24
N ILE A 144 -11.07 15.37 15.95
CA ILE A 144 -9.82 16.10 16.21
C ILE A 144 -9.79 17.44 15.47
N ASN A 145 -10.28 17.48 14.24
CA ASN A 145 -10.34 18.71 13.45
C ASN A 145 -11.22 19.78 14.11
N GLY A 146 -12.12 19.40 15.03
CA GLY A 146 -12.95 20.31 15.82
C GLY A 146 -12.20 21.02 16.96
N PHE A 147 -11.03 20.54 17.39
CA PHE A 147 -10.28 21.10 18.54
C PHE A 147 -9.33 22.26 18.19
N GLY A 148 -9.25 22.63 16.91
CA GLY A 148 -8.44 23.75 16.44
C GLY A 148 -7.01 23.36 16.00
N PHE A 149 -6.35 24.31 15.33
CA PHE A 149 -5.11 24.06 14.59
C PHE A 149 -3.96 23.50 15.44
N LEU A 150 -3.77 24.03 16.63
CA LEU A 150 -2.65 23.64 17.51
C LEU A 150 -2.78 22.19 17.98
N PHE A 151 -4.00 21.78 18.30
CA PHE A 151 -4.30 20.40 18.70
C PHE A 151 -4.12 19.42 17.54
N VAL A 152 -4.61 19.77 16.35
CA VAL A 152 -4.42 18.96 15.13
C VAL A 152 -2.95 18.77 14.81
N ALA A 153 -2.13 19.83 14.92
CA ALA A 153 -0.70 19.76 14.67
C ALA A 153 0.01 18.82 15.65
N GLY A 154 -0.29 18.96 16.96
CA GLY A 154 0.27 18.07 18.00
C GLY A 154 -0.14 16.60 17.80
N PHE A 155 -1.41 16.35 17.52
CA PHE A 155 -1.92 15.01 17.25
C PHE A 155 -1.28 14.39 16.02
N THR A 156 -1.12 15.15 14.93
CA THR A 156 -0.47 14.68 13.70
C THR A 156 1.00 14.32 13.94
N ALA A 157 1.73 15.14 14.71
CA ALA A 157 3.11 14.84 15.09
C ALA A 157 3.21 13.56 15.92
N THR A 158 2.33 13.40 16.91
CA THR A 158 2.26 12.20 17.76
C THR A 158 1.93 10.95 16.94
N ASN A 159 0.97 11.03 16.01
CA ASN A 159 0.64 9.91 15.12
C ASN A 159 1.79 9.49 14.22
N LYS A 160 2.62 10.43 13.77
CA LYS A 160 3.82 10.07 12.98
C LYS A 160 4.85 9.30 13.81
N LEU A 161 5.05 9.70 15.07
CA LEU A 161 5.92 8.96 15.99
C LEU A 161 5.35 7.57 16.33
N TYR A 162 4.05 7.50 16.60
CA TYR A 162 3.35 6.23 16.83
C TYR A 162 3.49 5.28 15.64
N GLY A 163 3.34 5.78 14.41
CA GLY A 163 3.49 4.99 13.18
C GLY A 163 4.87 4.34 13.04
N ILE A 164 5.94 4.98 13.53
CA ILE A 164 7.28 4.37 13.52
C ILE A 164 7.33 3.15 14.46
N LEU A 165 6.72 3.25 15.65
CA LEU A 165 6.64 2.13 16.60
C LEU A 165 5.74 1.00 16.06
N GLU A 166 4.62 1.36 15.44
CA GLU A 166 3.68 0.42 14.84
C GLU A 166 4.31 -0.39 13.71
N MET A 167 5.22 0.20 12.92
CA MET A 167 5.93 -0.52 11.85
C MET A 167 6.68 -1.74 12.36
N ALA A 168 7.28 -1.67 13.54
CA ALA A 168 7.96 -2.80 14.15
C ALA A 168 6.96 -3.92 14.48
N ALA A 169 5.84 -3.60 15.12
CA ALA A 169 4.80 -4.56 15.49
C ALA A 169 4.19 -5.25 14.25
N VAL A 170 3.89 -4.48 13.21
CA VAL A 170 3.36 -5.00 11.94
C VAL A 170 4.37 -5.94 11.26
N SER A 171 5.66 -5.59 11.28
CA SER A 171 6.73 -6.43 10.72
C SER A 171 6.84 -7.77 11.43
N TYR A 172 6.76 -7.81 12.76
CA TYR A 172 6.68 -9.04 13.54
C TYR A 172 5.43 -9.86 13.19
N GLY A 173 4.28 -9.21 13.03
CA GLY A 173 3.03 -9.87 12.61
C GLY A 173 3.19 -10.61 11.29
N TYR A 174 3.79 -9.98 10.28
CA TYR A 174 4.06 -10.62 8.99
C TYR A 174 5.04 -11.81 9.12
N ALA A 175 6.10 -11.67 9.93
CA ALA A 175 7.07 -12.73 10.14
C ALA A 175 6.42 -13.96 10.81
N ILE A 176 5.64 -13.74 11.87
CA ILE A 176 4.92 -14.82 12.57
C ILE A 176 3.91 -15.49 11.64
N THR A 177 3.13 -14.72 10.88
CA THR A 177 2.14 -15.27 9.94
C THR A 177 2.80 -16.18 8.91
N THR A 178 3.94 -15.76 8.36
CA THR A 178 4.70 -16.57 7.40
C THR A 178 5.24 -17.84 8.04
N TYR A 179 5.86 -17.72 9.21
CA TYR A 179 6.45 -18.85 9.94
C TYR A 179 5.40 -19.91 10.33
N VAL A 180 4.31 -19.45 10.95
CA VAL A 180 3.20 -20.34 11.35
C VAL A 180 2.55 -20.99 10.14
N GLY A 181 2.29 -20.20 9.08
CA GLY A 181 1.68 -20.72 7.85
C GLY A 181 2.51 -21.82 7.19
N GLN A 182 3.84 -21.66 7.13
CA GLN A 182 4.75 -22.67 6.58
C GLN A 182 4.81 -23.94 7.43
N ASN A 183 4.88 -23.80 8.78
CA ASN A 183 4.92 -24.95 9.68
C ASN A 183 3.58 -25.72 9.68
N LEU A 184 2.44 -25.04 9.69
CA LEU A 184 1.14 -25.69 9.56
C LEU A 184 0.98 -26.41 8.21
N GLY A 185 1.48 -25.82 7.14
CA GLY A 185 1.48 -26.47 5.82
C GLY A 185 2.37 -27.70 5.76
N ALA A 186 3.49 -27.68 6.47
CA ALA A 186 4.41 -28.81 6.60
C ALA A 186 3.97 -29.86 7.64
N LYS A 187 2.83 -29.67 8.32
CA LYS A 187 2.32 -30.54 9.41
C LYS A 187 3.35 -30.74 10.54
N LYS A 188 4.13 -29.73 10.84
CA LYS A 188 5.09 -29.70 11.95
C LYS A 188 4.55 -28.87 13.11
#